data_e278fec309d334dcfad827b8e846868a
#
_entry.id   e278fec309d334dcfad827b8e846868a
#
_cell.length_a   1.000
_cell.length_b   1.000
_cell.length_c   1.000
_cell.angle_alpha   90.00
_cell.angle_beta   90.00
_cell.angle_gamma   90.00
#
_symmetry.space_group_name_H-M   'P 1'
#
loop_
_entity.id
_entity.type
_entity.pdbx_description
1 polymer ?
#
loop_
_entity_poly.entity_id
_entity_poly.type
_entity_poly.pdbx_seq_one_letter_code
_entity_poly.pdbx_strand_id
1 'polypeptide(L)'
;MSNNNYYELYININPIMEDDVANICFENFHCEGVLLEEQKFKDLEMTETSKGTLKVFLTDLYSPDNIGVCEFIKAKKQELLEAGFTEDELGSWDCALLEKENEDWSKKWKENWDVTHITDSVVIVPSWLEYNKKENEVTVSLDPGCAFGTGTHQTTQLCVIAMEQYPENIQDKEVADIGMGSGILSIIAKKKGAKSVYGCDIDETVIEVAKENAKKNNVECTFELGSADKITKQYDFICANILHNVLYDIMPDLKRILKDDGVIALSGILETKKDVVLESIEKNNLTILKTNYMEPWISYVVKK
;
A
#
# COMPACT_ATOMS: atom_id res chain seq x y z
N MET A 1 13.24 -17.16 -32.07
CA MET A 1 13.53 -17.93 -30.84
C MET A 1 13.45 -16.90 -29.72
N SER A 2 12.37 -16.87 -28.96
CA SER A 2 12.23 -15.96 -27.84
C SER A 2 13.23 -16.37 -26.76
N ASN A 3 14.16 -15.48 -26.43
CA ASN A 3 14.99 -15.66 -25.24
C ASN A 3 14.03 -15.78 -24.05
N ASN A 4 14.04 -16.91 -23.42
CA ASN A 4 13.17 -17.25 -22.32
C ASN A 4 13.85 -16.92 -20.98
N ASN A 5 14.65 -15.84 -20.92
CA ASN A 5 15.40 -15.45 -19.74
C ASN A 5 14.57 -14.43 -18.93
N TYR A 6 14.67 -14.49 -17.60
CA TYR A 6 14.14 -13.49 -16.69
C TYR A 6 15.27 -12.93 -15.84
N TYR A 7 14.99 -11.86 -15.09
CA TYR A 7 16.00 -11.21 -14.25
C TYR A 7 15.53 -11.17 -12.81
N GLU A 8 16.45 -11.45 -11.91
CA GLU A 8 16.26 -11.29 -10.47
C GLU A 8 17.02 -10.05 -10.01
N LEU A 9 16.28 -9.04 -9.55
CA LEU A 9 16.84 -7.84 -8.92
C LEU A 9 16.78 -8.01 -7.41
N TYR A 10 17.92 -7.88 -6.76
CA TYR A 10 18.05 -7.92 -5.31
C TYR A 10 18.32 -6.52 -4.79
N ILE A 11 17.56 -6.06 -3.81
CA ILE A 11 17.69 -4.73 -3.22
C ILE A 11 17.78 -4.88 -1.71
N ASN A 12 18.86 -4.37 -1.10
CA ASN A 12 19.02 -4.34 0.35
C ASN A 12 18.17 -3.22 0.94
N ILE A 13 17.15 -3.57 1.70
CA ILE A 13 16.23 -2.61 2.30
C ILE A 13 16.11 -2.81 3.81
N ASN A 14 15.63 -1.80 4.51
CA ASN A 14 15.00 -2.05 5.79
C ASN A 14 13.66 -2.77 5.51
N PRO A 15 13.34 -3.90 6.18
CA PRO A 15 12.10 -4.65 5.97
C PRO A 15 10.82 -3.82 6.04
N ILE A 16 10.83 -2.72 6.81
CA ILE A 16 9.73 -1.76 6.89
C ILE A 16 9.37 -1.16 5.53
N MET A 17 10.36 -1.04 4.65
CA MET A 17 10.20 -0.44 3.32
C MET A 17 9.82 -1.46 2.24
N GLU A 18 9.49 -2.70 2.63
CA GLU A 18 9.16 -3.78 1.68
C GLU A 18 8.10 -3.34 0.66
N ASP A 19 6.96 -2.91 1.15
CA ASP A 19 5.84 -2.54 0.27
C ASP A 19 6.15 -1.27 -0.55
N ASP A 20 6.83 -0.28 0.03
CA ASP A 20 7.18 0.95 -0.69
C ASP A 20 8.16 0.67 -1.85
N VAL A 21 9.19 -0.15 -1.59
CA VAL A 21 10.16 -0.52 -2.63
C VAL A 21 9.55 -1.49 -3.64
N ALA A 22 8.71 -2.43 -3.19
CA ALA A 22 7.96 -3.30 -4.09
C ALA A 22 7.10 -2.50 -5.07
N ASN A 23 6.41 -1.47 -4.58
CA ASN A 23 5.62 -0.59 -5.45
C ASN A 23 6.45 0.18 -6.45
N ILE A 24 7.57 0.78 -6.00
CA ILE A 24 8.49 1.43 -6.93
C ILE A 24 8.87 0.46 -8.06
N CYS A 25 9.09 -0.82 -7.74
CA CYS A 25 9.41 -1.83 -8.74
C CYS A 25 8.23 -2.14 -9.66
N PHE A 26 7.02 -2.33 -9.11
CA PHE A 26 5.83 -2.63 -9.90
C PHE A 26 5.41 -1.48 -10.82
N GLU A 27 5.51 -0.24 -10.35
CA GLU A 27 5.12 0.94 -11.11
C GLU A 27 6.09 1.28 -12.26
N ASN A 28 7.36 0.94 -12.10
CA ASN A 28 8.41 1.45 -12.99
C ASN A 28 9.10 0.37 -13.84
N PHE A 29 8.92 -0.91 -13.52
CA PHE A 29 9.53 -2.02 -14.25
C PHE A 29 8.48 -3.03 -14.70
N HIS A 30 8.82 -3.87 -15.67
CA HIS A 30 8.01 -5.05 -16.01
C HIS A 30 8.22 -6.14 -14.94
N CYS A 31 7.65 -5.89 -13.76
CA CYS A 31 7.79 -6.70 -12.57
C CYS A 31 6.64 -7.72 -12.47
N GLU A 32 6.97 -8.99 -12.27
CA GLU A 32 5.99 -10.08 -12.14
C GLU A 32 5.73 -10.45 -10.67
N GLY A 33 6.64 -10.09 -9.76
CA GLY A 33 6.49 -10.39 -8.36
C GLY A 33 7.66 -9.94 -7.52
N VAL A 34 7.46 -9.88 -6.20
CA VAL A 34 8.49 -9.58 -5.21
C VAL A 34 8.46 -10.57 -4.07
N LEU A 35 9.59 -10.73 -3.40
CA LEU A 35 9.74 -11.58 -2.22
C LEU A 35 10.74 -10.93 -1.26
N LEU A 36 10.36 -10.70 0.00
CA LEU A 36 11.30 -10.30 1.03
C LEU A 36 12.00 -11.54 1.61
N GLU A 37 13.32 -11.53 1.56
CA GLU A 37 14.15 -12.56 2.17
C GLU A 37 14.95 -11.97 3.35
N GLU A 38 14.78 -12.53 4.55
CA GLU A 38 15.52 -12.10 5.75
C GLU A 38 16.98 -12.57 5.75
N GLN A 39 17.39 -13.42 4.80
CA GLN A 39 18.72 -13.99 4.72
C GLN A 39 19.60 -13.30 3.70
N LYS A 40 20.84 -12.99 4.10
CA LYS A 40 21.88 -12.45 3.22
C LYS A 40 22.27 -13.48 2.16
N PHE A 41 22.26 -13.08 0.89
CA PHE A 41 22.88 -13.84 -0.17
C PHE A 41 24.41 -13.67 -0.08
N LYS A 42 25.10 -14.72 0.37
CA LYS A 42 26.56 -14.71 0.59
C LYS A 42 27.38 -14.49 -0.68
N ASP A 43 26.76 -14.66 -1.85
CA ASP A 43 27.43 -14.61 -3.15
C ASP A 43 27.25 -13.27 -3.88
N LEU A 44 26.56 -12.30 -3.27
CA LEU A 44 26.36 -10.97 -3.82
C LEU A 44 27.20 -9.95 -3.05
N GLU A 45 27.90 -9.06 -3.77
CA GLU A 45 28.64 -7.93 -3.19
C GLU A 45 27.67 -6.86 -2.67
N MET A 46 27.03 -7.12 -1.52
CA MET A 46 26.08 -6.22 -0.88
C MET A 46 26.54 -5.87 0.53
N THR A 47 26.26 -4.64 0.97
CA THR A 47 26.72 -4.17 2.29
C THR A 47 25.91 -4.78 3.44
N GLU A 48 26.51 -4.82 4.64
CA GLU A 48 25.90 -5.46 5.82
C GLU A 48 24.87 -4.59 6.57
N THR A 49 24.55 -3.39 6.06
CA THR A 49 23.77 -2.37 6.80
C THR A 49 22.26 -2.61 6.81
N SER A 50 21.75 -3.43 5.88
CA SER A 50 20.29 -3.71 5.77
C SER A 50 19.93 -5.05 6.39
N LYS A 51 18.76 -5.10 7.02
CA LYS A 51 18.25 -6.30 7.71
C LYS A 51 17.46 -7.24 6.80
N GLY A 52 17.11 -6.82 5.58
CA GLY A 52 16.35 -7.61 4.62
C GLY A 52 16.81 -7.36 3.19
N THR A 53 16.49 -8.30 2.32
CA THR A 53 16.74 -8.20 0.88
C THR A 53 15.45 -8.44 0.14
N LEU A 54 14.98 -7.42 -0.59
CA LEU A 54 13.85 -7.56 -1.50
C LEU A 54 14.34 -8.16 -2.81
N LYS A 55 13.77 -9.30 -3.18
CA LYS A 55 13.99 -9.96 -4.45
C LYS A 55 12.85 -9.63 -5.38
N VAL A 56 13.16 -9.07 -6.54
CA VAL A 56 12.19 -8.62 -7.55
C VAL A 56 12.39 -9.44 -8.82
N PHE A 57 11.30 -9.94 -9.39
CA PHE A 57 11.32 -10.74 -10.61
C PHE A 57 10.92 -9.88 -11.79
N LEU A 58 11.82 -9.71 -12.76
CA LEU A 58 11.61 -8.87 -13.94
C LEU A 58 11.58 -9.72 -15.22
N THR A 59 10.65 -9.40 -16.12
CA THR A 59 10.58 -10.07 -17.43
C THR A 59 11.62 -9.56 -18.42
N ASP A 60 12.06 -8.33 -18.23
CA ASP A 60 13.10 -7.68 -19.03
C ASP A 60 13.84 -6.60 -18.21
N LEU A 61 14.73 -5.84 -18.83
CA LEU A 61 15.48 -4.76 -18.19
C LEU A 61 14.90 -3.36 -18.52
N TYR A 62 13.61 -3.28 -18.80
CA TYR A 62 12.97 -1.99 -18.97
C TYR A 62 13.04 -1.15 -17.69
N SER A 63 13.41 0.10 -17.84
CA SER A 63 13.25 1.10 -16.78
C SER A 63 12.93 2.47 -17.41
N PRO A 64 12.26 3.38 -16.69
CA PRO A 64 12.01 4.73 -17.15
C PRO A 64 13.31 5.44 -17.56
N ASP A 65 13.21 6.33 -18.58
CA ASP A 65 14.31 7.15 -19.08
C ASP A 65 15.53 6.36 -19.63
N ASN A 66 15.41 5.05 -19.84
CA ASN A 66 16.48 4.14 -20.27
C ASN A 66 17.75 4.19 -19.38
N ILE A 67 17.60 4.58 -18.13
CA ILE A 67 18.67 4.39 -17.12
C ILE A 67 18.65 2.95 -16.63
N GLY A 68 19.77 2.43 -16.11
CA GLY A 68 19.82 1.07 -15.61
C GLY A 68 18.87 0.86 -14.42
N VAL A 69 18.27 -0.33 -14.29
CA VAL A 69 17.32 -0.67 -13.21
C VAL A 69 17.87 -0.31 -11.83
N CYS A 70 19.13 -0.68 -11.54
CA CYS A 70 19.77 -0.36 -10.26
C CYS A 70 20.04 1.14 -10.08
N GLU A 71 20.30 1.87 -11.15
CA GLU A 71 20.47 3.34 -11.10
C GLU A 71 19.16 4.03 -10.80
N PHE A 72 18.07 3.55 -11.40
CA PHE A 72 16.71 4.03 -11.11
C PHE A 72 16.34 3.85 -9.63
N ILE A 73 16.56 2.66 -9.07
CA ILE A 73 16.33 2.37 -7.65
C ILE A 73 17.12 3.33 -6.74
N LYS A 74 18.39 3.58 -7.05
CA LYS A 74 19.21 4.54 -6.28
C LYS A 74 18.69 5.98 -6.38
N ALA A 75 18.21 6.38 -7.55
CA ALA A 75 17.60 7.70 -7.72
C ALA A 75 16.32 7.84 -6.88
N LYS A 76 15.47 6.81 -6.82
CA LYS A 76 14.28 6.79 -5.97
C LYS A 76 14.60 6.84 -4.49
N LYS A 77 15.66 6.17 -4.04
CA LYS A 77 16.16 6.33 -2.67
C LYS A 77 16.50 7.78 -2.37
N GLN A 78 17.21 8.45 -3.30
CA GLN A 78 17.60 9.84 -3.12
C GLN A 78 16.40 10.78 -3.00
N GLU A 79 15.34 10.56 -3.79
CA GLU A 79 14.07 11.29 -3.67
C GLU A 79 13.45 11.14 -2.27
N LEU A 80 13.47 9.93 -1.70
CA LEU A 80 12.95 9.69 -0.34
C LEU A 80 13.82 10.33 0.74
N LEU A 81 15.14 10.34 0.60
CA LEU A 81 16.04 11.08 1.49
C LEU A 81 15.75 12.59 1.47
N GLU A 82 15.50 13.16 0.28
CA GLU A 82 15.11 14.56 0.12
C GLU A 82 13.73 14.85 0.70
N ALA A 83 12.82 13.87 0.68
CA ALA A 83 11.51 13.94 1.33
C ALA A 83 11.58 13.81 2.86
N GLY A 84 12.80 13.58 3.43
CA GLY A 84 13.06 13.60 4.87
C GLY A 84 13.12 12.22 5.54
N PHE A 85 13.18 11.13 4.78
CA PHE A 85 13.54 9.82 5.32
C PHE A 85 15.03 9.78 5.67
N THR A 86 15.42 8.91 6.59
CA THR A 86 16.81 8.70 6.98
C THR A 86 17.38 7.43 6.36
N GLU A 87 18.70 7.31 6.29
CA GLU A 87 19.39 6.09 5.82
C GLU A 87 19.01 4.86 6.64
N ASP A 88 18.81 5.03 7.97
CA ASP A 88 18.42 3.93 8.86
C ASP A 88 16.98 3.46 8.59
N GLU A 89 16.08 4.37 8.22
CA GLU A 89 14.69 4.04 7.86
C GLU A 89 14.63 3.31 6.51
N LEU A 90 15.43 3.71 5.54
CA LEU A 90 15.39 3.16 4.18
C LEU A 90 16.19 1.86 4.02
N GLY A 91 17.36 1.75 4.65
CA GLY A 91 18.36 0.76 4.37
C GLY A 91 19.33 1.22 3.28
N SER A 92 20.29 0.36 2.87
CA SER A 92 21.33 0.77 1.93
C SER A 92 20.86 0.95 0.49
N TRP A 93 19.85 0.20 0.06
CA TRP A 93 19.36 0.09 -1.32
C TRP A 93 20.47 -0.33 -2.31
N ASP A 94 21.48 -1.06 -1.81
CA ASP A 94 22.40 -1.72 -2.72
C ASP A 94 21.64 -2.71 -3.60
N CYS A 95 21.96 -2.69 -4.89
CA CYS A 95 21.29 -3.51 -5.88
C CYS A 95 22.26 -4.51 -6.53
N ALA A 96 21.77 -5.72 -6.75
CA ALA A 96 22.40 -6.71 -7.62
C ALA A 96 21.37 -7.25 -8.61
N LEU A 97 21.76 -7.43 -9.87
CA LEU A 97 20.90 -7.92 -10.94
C LEU A 97 21.51 -9.19 -11.53
N LEU A 98 20.73 -10.27 -11.55
CA LEU A 98 21.12 -11.56 -12.09
C LEU A 98 20.21 -11.98 -13.23
N GLU A 99 20.78 -12.41 -14.36
CA GLU A 99 20.05 -13.09 -15.43
C GLU A 99 19.89 -14.57 -15.09
N LYS A 100 18.68 -15.10 -15.26
CA LYS A 100 18.35 -16.50 -15.00
C LYS A 100 17.73 -17.14 -16.23
N GLU A 101 18.11 -18.39 -16.50
CA GLU A 101 17.43 -19.20 -17.49
C GLU A 101 16.06 -19.66 -16.97
N ASN A 102 15.08 -19.65 -17.85
CA ASN A 102 13.68 -19.89 -17.48
C ASN A 102 13.43 -21.34 -17.02
N GLU A 103 13.47 -21.58 -15.75
CA GLU A 103 12.65 -22.63 -15.13
C GLU A 103 11.29 -21.99 -14.74
N ASP A 104 10.21 -22.76 -14.74
CA ASP A 104 8.79 -22.34 -14.59
C ASP A 104 8.53 -21.49 -13.30
N TRP A 105 9.24 -20.35 -13.17
CA TRP A 105 9.25 -19.46 -12.02
C TRP A 105 7.92 -18.73 -11.83
N SER A 106 7.12 -18.59 -12.92
CA SER A 106 5.77 -18.00 -12.85
C SER A 106 4.86 -18.70 -11.83
N LYS A 107 5.29 -19.85 -11.30
CA LYS A 107 4.61 -20.59 -10.25
C LYS A 107 5.34 -20.50 -8.90
N LYS A 108 6.69 -20.39 -8.89
CA LYS A 108 7.47 -20.43 -7.64
C LYS A 108 7.18 -19.26 -6.68
N TRP A 109 6.98 -18.05 -7.20
CA TRP A 109 6.67 -16.90 -6.34
C TRP A 109 5.27 -17.03 -5.73
N LYS A 110 4.31 -17.65 -6.43
CA LYS A 110 2.97 -17.93 -5.91
C LYS A 110 2.98 -18.91 -4.73
N GLU A 111 3.98 -19.82 -4.67
CA GLU A 111 4.13 -20.79 -3.59
C GLU A 111 4.47 -20.15 -2.25
N ASN A 112 5.01 -18.93 -2.26
CA ASN A 112 5.36 -18.16 -1.05
C ASN A 112 4.23 -17.24 -0.55
N TRP A 113 3.07 -17.23 -1.24
CA TRP A 113 1.93 -16.43 -0.81
C TRP A 113 0.83 -17.30 -0.21
N ASP A 114 0.54 -17.01 1.04
CA ASP A 114 -0.50 -17.69 1.81
C ASP A 114 -1.72 -16.79 2.03
N VAL A 115 -2.82 -17.41 2.46
CA VAL A 115 -3.99 -16.70 2.96
C VAL A 115 -3.58 -15.90 4.20
N THR A 116 -3.76 -14.58 4.14
CA THR A 116 -3.27 -13.68 5.20
C THR A 116 -4.43 -13.02 5.95
N HIS A 117 -4.47 -13.20 7.26
CA HIS A 117 -5.39 -12.49 8.14
C HIS A 117 -4.80 -11.12 8.50
N ILE A 118 -5.42 -10.04 8.00
CA ILE A 118 -4.99 -8.66 8.33
C ILE A 118 -5.64 -8.15 9.61
N THR A 119 -6.82 -8.67 9.95
CA THR A 119 -7.46 -8.59 11.26
C THR A 119 -8.19 -9.90 11.55
N ASP A 120 -8.81 -10.02 12.72
CA ASP A 120 -9.62 -11.22 13.07
C ASP A 120 -10.82 -11.40 12.14
N SER A 121 -11.27 -10.34 11.47
CA SER A 121 -12.46 -10.34 10.61
C SER A 121 -12.18 -10.12 9.13
N VAL A 122 -10.95 -9.81 8.71
CA VAL A 122 -10.60 -9.53 7.32
C VAL A 122 -9.43 -10.39 6.87
N VAL A 123 -9.64 -11.10 5.77
CA VAL A 123 -8.69 -12.08 5.23
C VAL A 123 -8.41 -11.77 3.76
N ILE A 124 -7.14 -11.63 3.40
CA ILE A 124 -6.69 -11.55 2.02
C ILE A 124 -6.46 -12.95 1.49
N VAL A 125 -7.05 -13.24 0.34
CA VAL A 125 -6.96 -14.54 -0.33
C VAL A 125 -6.45 -14.33 -1.75
N PRO A 126 -5.21 -14.75 -2.08
CA PRO A 126 -4.73 -14.78 -3.46
C PRO A 126 -5.70 -15.54 -4.38
N SER A 127 -5.88 -15.10 -5.63
CA SER A 127 -6.90 -15.66 -6.53
C SER A 127 -6.70 -17.13 -6.87
N TRP A 128 -5.48 -17.66 -6.71
CA TRP A 128 -5.12 -19.05 -6.97
C TRP A 128 -5.24 -19.96 -5.75
N LEU A 129 -5.64 -19.43 -4.57
CA LEU A 129 -5.83 -20.22 -3.34
C LEU A 129 -7.32 -20.36 -3.02
N GLU A 130 -7.69 -21.54 -2.55
CA GLU A 130 -9.01 -21.79 -1.98
C GLU A 130 -8.99 -21.48 -0.47
N TYR A 131 -10.01 -20.78 -0.01
CA TYR A 131 -10.18 -20.47 1.41
C TYR A 131 -11.62 -20.71 1.87
N ASN A 132 -11.76 -21.50 2.91
CA ASN A 132 -13.04 -21.76 3.56
C ASN A 132 -13.34 -20.64 4.56
N LYS A 133 -14.01 -19.61 4.10
CA LYS A 133 -14.38 -18.42 4.86
C LYS A 133 -15.21 -18.80 6.11
N LYS A 134 -14.84 -18.27 7.28
CA LYS A 134 -15.66 -18.35 8.49
C LYS A 134 -16.83 -17.35 8.45
N GLU A 135 -17.84 -17.59 9.28
CA GLU A 135 -19.10 -16.84 9.25
C GLU A 135 -18.93 -15.32 9.41
N ASN A 136 -17.99 -14.88 10.25
CA ASN A 136 -17.75 -13.47 10.56
C ASN A 136 -16.60 -12.83 9.77
N GLU A 137 -16.05 -13.51 8.78
CA GLU A 137 -14.91 -13.00 8.01
C GLU A 137 -15.38 -12.28 6.75
N VAL A 138 -14.66 -11.23 6.41
CA VAL A 138 -14.69 -10.57 5.11
C VAL A 138 -13.45 -11.04 4.34
N THR A 139 -13.64 -11.75 3.24
CA THR A 139 -12.54 -12.18 2.38
C THR A 139 -12.38 -11.20 1.22
N VAL A 140 -11.13 -10.83 0.94
CA VAL A 140 -10.76 -9.99 -0.20
C VAL A 140 -9.83 -10.81 -1.11
N SER A 141 -10.25 -11.06 -2.35
CA SER A 141 -9.38 -11.65 -3.34
C SER A 141 -8.47 -10.57 -3.90
N LEU A 142 -7.19 -10.69 -3.64
CA LEU A 142 -6.19 -9.76 -4.11
C LEU A 142 -4.93 -10.53 -4.50
N ASP A 143 -4.45 -10.28 -5.71
CA ASP A 143 -3.20 -10.84 -6.18
C ASP A 143 -2.08 -9.83 -5.91
N PRO A 144 -0.96 -10.24 -5.29
CA PRO A 144 0.21 -9.37 -5.16
C PRO A 144 0.69 -8.99 -6.55
N GLY A 145 1.00 -7.73 -6.75
CA GLY A 145 1.80 -7.44 -7.92
C GLY A 145 1.42 -6.33 -8.87
N CYS A 146 0.43 -5.47 -8.66
CA CYS A 146 0.17 -4.42 -9.66
C CYS A 146 -0.13 -3.01 -9.11
N ALA A 147 -0.23 -2.82 -7.82
CA ALA A 147 -0.43 -1.50 -7.21
C ALA A 147 -0.17 -1.56 -5.70
N PHE A 148 0.07 -0.40 -5.09
CA PHE A 148 0.19 -0.26 -3.64
C PHE A 148 -1.01 -0.87 -2.91
N GLY A 149 -0.70 -1.55 -1.80
CA GLY A 149 -1.69 -2.18 -0.95
C GLY A 149 -1.90 -3.65 -1.30
N THR A 150 -0.88 -4.49 -1.10
CA THR A 150 -1.03 -5.96 -1.08
C THR A 150 -1.98 -6.40 0.04
N GLY A 151 -2.37 -5.45 0.92
CA GLY A 151 -3.23 -5.66 2.07
C GLY A 151 -2.51 -6.16 3.31
N THR A 152 -1.29 -6.61 3.19
CA THR A 152 -0.51 -7.17 4.31
C THR A 152 0.22 -6.09 5.11
N HIS A 153 0.44 -4.91 4.53
CA HIS A 153 1.15 -3.83 5.19
C HIS A 153 0.42 -3.34 6.45
N GLN A 154 1.19 -3.04 7.48
CA GLN A 154 0.67 -2.62 8.79
C GLN A 154 -0.21 -1.35 8.70
N THR A 155 0.10 -0.43 7.79
CA THR A 155 -0.72 0.79 7.59
C THR A 155 -2.11 0.47 7.05
N THR A 156 -2.22 -0.53 6.17
CA THR A 156 -3.51 -1.04 5.68
C THR A 156 -4.29 -1.71 6.81
N GLN A 157 -3.62 -2.54 7.61
CA GLN A 157 -4.22 -3.17 8.79
C GLN A 157 -4.76 -2.11 9.77
N LEU A 158 -3.99 -1.04 10.04
CA LEU A 158 -4.42 0.07 10.90
C LEU A 158 -5.68 0.77 10.38
N CYS A 159 -5.84 0.94 9.07
CA CYS A 159 -7.08 1.46 8.48
C CYS A 159 -8.26 0.50 8.66
N VAL A 160 -8.04 -0.81 8.49
CA VAL A 160 -9.09 -1.82 8.72
C VAL A 160 -9.51 -1.85 10.19
N ILE A 161 -8.55 -1.78 11.11
CA ILE A 161 -8.82 -1.65 12.56
C ILE A 161 -9.68 -0.40 12.84
N ALA A 162 -9.39 0.73 12.18
CA ALA A 162 -10.21 1.93 12.32
C ALA A 162 -11.65 1.70 11.80
N MET A 163 -11.84 1.02 10.67
CA MET A 163 -13.18 0.65 10.17
C MET A 163 -13.93 -0.25 11.16
N GLU A 164 -13.22 -1.16 11.83
CA GLU A 164 -13.80 -2.06 12.85
C GLU A 164 -14.14 -1.36 14.16
N GLN A 165 -13.43 -0.30 14.49
CA GLN A 165 -13.68 0.53 15.67
C GLN A 165 -14.90 1.46 15.49
N TYR A 166 -15.25 1.81 14.24
CA TYR A 166 -16.35 2.74 13.89
C TYR A 166 -17.31 2.14 12.85
N PRO A 167 -17.89 0.96 13.12
CA PRO A 167 -18.76 0.27 12.15
C PRO A 167 -20.02 1.08 11.81
N GLU A 168 -20.51 1.94 12.72
CA GLU A 168 -21.63 2.85 12.52
C GLU A 168 -21.35 3.93 11.47
N ASN A 169 -20.08 4.24 11.19
CA ASN A 169 -19.66 5.14 10.12
C ASN A 169 -19.41 4.41 8.79
N ILE A 170 -19.52 3.08 8.76
CA ILE A 170 -19.35 2.23 7.57
C ILE A 170 -20.68 1.63 7.12
N GLN A 171 -21.42 0.95 8.03
CA GLN A 171 -22.65 0.23 7.70
C GLN A 171 -23.74 1.19 7.18
N ASP A 172 -24.19 0.97 5.93
CA ASP A 172 -25.17 1.80 5.22
C ASP A 172 -24.74 3.28 5.04
N LYS A 173 -23.44 3.56 5.08
CA LYS A 173 -22.84 4.90 5.01
C LYS A 173 -22.04 5.12 3.72
N GLU A 174 -21.68 6.36 3.50
CA GLU A 174 -20.88 6.80 2.35
C GLU A 174 -19.43 6.92 2.77
N VAL A 175 -18.56 6.17 2.11
CA VAL A 175 -17.12 6.05 2.44
C VAL A 175 -16.28 6.64 1.31
N ALA A 176 -15.19 7.33 1.66
CA ALA A 176 -14.16 7.74 0.72
C ALA A 176 -12.81 7.12 1.06
N ASP A 177 -12.03 6.81 0.03
CA ASP A 177 -10.68 6.25 0.10
C ASP A 177 -9.76 7.16 -0.73
N ILE A 178 -8.91 7.94 -0.05
CA ILE A 178 -8.06 8.97 -0.65
C ILE A 178 -6.64 8.44 -0.74
N GLY A 179 -6.10 8.37 -1.96
CA GLY A 179 -4.89 7.61 -2.26
C GLY A 179 -5.18 6.11 -2.20
N MET A 180 -6.15 5.66 -2.98
CA MET A 180 -6.73 4.32 -2.87
C MET A 180 -5.82 3.19 -3.33
N GLY A 181 -4.82 3.47 -4.17
CA GLY A 181 -3.92 2.47 -4.74
C GLY A 181 -4.67 1.31 -5.38
N SER A 182 -4.43 0.09 -4.90
CA SER A 182 -5.11 -1.13 -5.36
C SER A 182 -6.63 -1.16 -5.14
N GLY A 183 -7.18 -0.19 -4.39
CA GLY A 183 -8.59 -0.14 -3.99
C GLY A 183 -8.95 -1.09 -2.84
N ILE A 184 -7.99 -1.68 -2.17
CA ILE A 184 -8.24 -2.69 -1.13
C ILE A 184 -9.11 -2.15 0.02
N LEU A 185 -8.84 -0.94 0.53
CA LEU A 185 -9.63 -0.34 1.61
C LEU A 185 -11.03 -0.03 1.15
N SER A 186 -11.20 0.45 -0.09
CA SER A 186 -12.49 0.62 -0.75
C SER A 186 -13.30 -0.69 -0.81
N ILE A 187 -12.65 -1.78 -1.23
CA ILE A 187 -13.25 -3.11 -1.33
C ILE A 187 -13.68 -3.62 0.05
N ILE A 188 -12.81 -3.48 1.06
CA ILE A 188 -13.10 -3.87 2.44
C ILE A 188 -14.29 -3.08 2.97
N ALA A 189 -14.29 -1.75 2.82
CA ALA A 189 -15.40 -0.90 3.26
C ALA A 189 -16.73 -1.34 2.61
N LYS A 190 -16.71 -1.63 1.31
CA LYS A 190 -17.91 -2.11 0.60
C LYS A 190 -18.39 -3.46 1.13
N LYS A 191 -17.48 -4.41 1.36
CA LYS A 191 -17.81 -5.73 1.92
C LYS A 191 -18.25 -5.67 3.40
N LYS A 192 -17.83 -4.64 4.15
CA LYS A 192 -18.30 -4.34 5.50
C LYS A 192 -19.65 -3.60 5.51
N GLY A 193 -20.29 -3.44 4.37
CA GLY A 193 -21.66 -2.93 4.26
C GLY A 193 -21.78 -1.45 3.95
N ALA A 194 -20.72 -0.78 3.46
CA ALA A 194 -20.86 0.61 3.02
C ALA A 194 -21.89 0.75 1.89
N LYS A 195 -22.76 1.75 1.99
CA LYS A 195 -23.78 2.06 0.98
C LYS A 195 -23.13 2.37 -0.36
N SER A 196 -22.16 3.27 -0.36
CA SER A 196 -21.35 3.62 -1.51
C SER A 196 -19.92 3.89 -1.08
N VAL A 197 -18.98 3.56 -1.97
CA VAL A 197 -17.56 3.84 -1.78
C VAL A 197 -17.06 4.61 -2.98
N TYR A 198 -16.33 5.69 -2.71
CA TYR A 198 -15.61 6.49 -3.68
C TYR A 198 -14.12 6.41 -3.36
N GLY A 199 -13.30 6.08 -4.34
CA GLY A 199 -11.85 6.09 -4.22
C GLY A 199 -11.25 7.04 -5.25
N CYS A 200 -10.17 7.71 -4.89
CA CYS A 200 -9.38 8.49 -5.84
C CYS A 200 -7.89 8.30 -5.60
N ASP A 201 -7.13 8.43 -6.67
CA ASP A 201 -5.69 8.45 -6.66
C ASP A 201 -5.16 9.43 -7.69
N ILE A 202 -3.95 9.95 -7.47
CA ILE A 202 -3.28 10.84 -8.42
C ILE A 202 -2.55 10.07 -9.52
N ASP A 203 -2.34 8.78 -9.32
CA ASP A 203 -1.74 7.88 -10.30
C ASP A 203 -2.82 7.25 -11.19
N GLU A 204 -2.78 7.58 -12.49
CA GLU A 204 -3.72 7.04 -13.47
C GLU A 204 -3.60 5.51 -13.61
N THR A 205 -2.42 4.95 -13.39
CA THR A 205 -2.14 3.52 -13.59
C THR A 205 -2.90 2.64 -12.61
N VAL A 206 -3.12 3.09 -11.37
CA VAL A 206 -3.82 2.32 -10.34
C VAL A 206 -5.34 2.33 -10.49
N ILE A 207 -5.91 3.26 -11.27
CA ILE A 207 -7.37 3.37 -11.42
C ILE A 207 -7.98 2.11 -12.04
N GLU A 208 -7.39 1.61 -13.13
CA GLU A 208 -7.87 0.38 -13.77
C GLU A 208 -7.61 -0.85 -12.89
N VAL A 209 -6.49 -0.89 -12.17
CA VAL A 209 -6.17 -1.96 -11.21
C VAL A 209 -7.23 -2.03 -10.11
N ALA A 210 -7.59 -0.90 -9.51
CA ALA A 210 -8.64 -0.84 -8.48
C ALA A 210 -10.00 -1.30 -9.01
N LYS A 211 -10.37 -0.93 -10.24
CA LYS A 211 -11.60 -1.40 -10.90
C LYS A 211 -11.60 -2.91 -11.10
N GLU A 212 -10.49 -3.47 -11.58
CA GLU A 212 -10.34 -4.92 -11.76
C GLU A 212 -10.44 -5.66 -10.43
N ASN A 213 -9.79 -5.15 -9.38
CA ASN A 213 -9.85 -5.72 -8.04
C ASN A 213 -11.26 -5.68 -7.47
N ALA A 214 -11.98 -4.56 -7.62
CA ALA A 214 -13.38 -4.47 -7.19
C ALA A 214 -14.26 -5.48 -7.94
N LYS A 215 -14.07 -5.63 -9.26
CA LYS A 215 -14.76 -6.62 -10.07
C LYS A 215 -14.48 -8.06 -9.63
N LYS A 216 -13.20 -8.41 -9.37
CA LYS A 216 -12.80 -9.72 -8.84
C LYS A 216 -13.49 -10.03 -7.51
N ASN A 217 -13.72 -9.00 -6.71
CA ASN A 217 -14.36 -9.09 -5.41
C ASN A 217 -15.90 -8.99 -5.42
N ASN A 218 -16.51 -8.84 -6.61
CA ASN A 218 -17.94 -8.68 -6.82
C ASN A 218 -18.52 -7.49 -6.01
N VAL A 219 -17.81 -6.36 -5.97
CA VAL A 219 -18.26 -5.12 -5.33
C VAL A 219 -18.26 -3.96 -6.32
N GLU A 220 -19.18 -3.01 -6.10
CA GLU A 220 -19.26 -1.79 -6.89
C GLU A 220 -18.69 -0.63 -6.08
N CYS A 221 -17.61 -0.02 -6.58
CA CYS A 221 -16.98 1.19 -6.09
C CYS A 221 -16.81 2.17 -7.24
N THR A 222 -16.80 3.46 -6.95
CA THR A 222 -16.48 4.51 -7.92
C THR A 222 -15.01 4.88 -7.76
N PHE A 223 -14.22 4.78 -8.84
CA PHE A 223 -12.80 5.11 -8.82
C PHE A 223 -12.49 6.18 -9.87
N GLU A 224 -11.83 7.25 -9.45
CA GLU A 224 -11.52 8.41 -10.29
C GLU A 224 -10.09 8.91 -10.09
N LEU A 225 -9.51 9.45 -11.14
CA LEU A 225 -8.22 10.14 -11.09
C LEU A 225 -8.39 11.49 -10.38
N GLY A 226 -7.61 11.75 -9.34
CA GLY A 226 -7.65 13.00 -8.61
C GLY A 226 -7.26 12.88 -7.14
N SER A 227 -7.48 13.96 -6.41
CA SER A 227 -7.24 14.05 -4.97
C SER A 227 -8.42 14.71 -4.28
N ALA A 228 -8.35 14.82 -2.94
CA ALA A 228 -9.42 15.34 -2.08
C ALA A 228 -9.90 16.75 -2.47
N ASP A 229 -9.03 17.58 -3.09
CA ASP A 229 -9.35 18.96 -3.55
C ASP A 229 -10.48 19.01 -4.57
N LYS A 230 -10.63 17.96 -5.41
CA LYS A 230 -11.66 17.88 -6.47
C LYS A 230 -13.01 17.38 -5.96
N ILE A 231 -13.05 16.80 -4.79
CA ILE A 231 -14.26 16.20 -4.23
C ILE A 231 -15.15 17.29 -3.67
N THR A 232 -16.45 17.27 -4.04
CA THR A 232 -17.47 18.22 -3.53
C THR A 232 -18.44 17.56 -2.55
N LYS A 233 -18.54 16.24 -2.59
CA LYS A 233 -19.42 15.44 -1.73
C LYS A 233 -18.79 15.26 -0.35
N GLN A 234 -19.62 15.05 0.68
CA GLN A 234 -19.17 14.70 2.03
C GLN A 234 -19.44 13.23 2.34
N TYR A 235 -18.59 12.66 3.20
CA TYR A 235 -18.58 11.24 3.56
C TYR A 235 -18.67 11.03 5.06
N ASP A 236 -19.22 9.87 5.44
CA ASP A 236 -19.35 9.45 6.83
C ASP A 236 -18.04 8.87 7.38
N PHE A 237 -17.26 8.21 6.51
CA PHE A 237 -15.95 7.66 6.82
C PHE A 237 -14.97 8.00 5.68
N ILE A 238 -13.76 8.42 6.04
CA ILE A 238 -12.70 8.68 5.08
C ILE A 238 -11.47 7.87 5.48
N CYS A 239 -10.92 7.08 4.55
CA CYS A 239 -9.57 6.54 4.66
C CYS A 239 -8.59 7.44 3.93
N ALA A 240 -7.43 7.67 4.52
CA ALA A 240 -6.27 8.26 3.86
C ALA A 240 -5.01 7.53 4.36
N ASN A 241 -4.56 6.55 3.59
CA ASN A 241 -3.36 5.75 3.88
C ASN A 241 -2.24 6.17 2.92
N ILE A 242 -1.64 7.31 3.20
CA ILE A 242 -0.66 7.99 2.35
C ILE A 242 0.45 8.63 3.19
N LEU A 243 1.51 9.09 2.54
CA LEU A 243 2.66 9.69 3.22
C LEU A 243 2.28 10.88 4.12
N HIS A 244 2.94 11.00 5.26
CA HIS A 244 2.69 12.00 6.30
C HIS A 244 2.72 13.46 5.81
N ASN A 245 3.61 13.80 4.86
CA ASN A 245 3.69 15.13 4.25
C ASN A 245 2.47 15.42 3.38
N VAL A 246 2.01 14.44 2.59
CA VAL A 246 0.80 14.57 1.77
C VAL A 246 -0.43 14.70 2.68
N LEU A 247 -0.52 13.91 3.77
CA LEU A 247 -1.58 14.06 4.78
C LEU A 247 -1.62 15.47 5.35
N TYR A 248 -0.43 16.07 5.64
CA TYR A 248 -0.34 17.44 6.14
C TYR A 248 -0.98 18.43 5.17
N ASP A 249 -0.66 18.32 3.88
CA ASP A 249 -1.10 19.26 2.86
C ASP A 249 -2.59 19.16 2.55
N ILE A 250 -3.14 17.93 2.47
CA ILE A 250 -4.55 17.72 2.09
C ILE A 250 -5.53 17.74 3.28
N MET A 251 -5.06 17.90 4.52
CA MET A 251 -5.91 17.88 5.72
C MET A 251 -7.10 18.85 5.68
N PRO A 252 -6.94 20.09 5.16
CA PRO A 252 -8.09 21.00 5.00
C PRO A 252 -9.17 20.42 4.08
N ASP A 253 -8.78 19.73 3.01
CA ASP A 253 -9.69 19.10 2.07
C ASP A 253 -10.36 17.86 2.69
N LEU A 254 -9.61 17.02 3.41
CA LEU A 254 -10.18 15.90 4.17
C LEU A 254 -11.24 16.39 5.15
N LYS A 255 -10.95 17.46 5.89
CA LYS A 255 -11.95 18.09 6.79
C LYS A 255 -13.17 18.60 6.03
N ARG A 256 -13.01 19.23 4.89
CA ARG A 256 -14.09 19.80 4.06
C ARG A 256 -15.04 18.71 3.56
N ILE A 257 -14.50 17.57 3.13
CA ILE A 257 -15.27 16.45 2.61
C ILE A 257 -15.78 15.49 3.69
N LEU A 258 -15.47 15.73 4.97
CA LEU A 258 -16.02 14.99 6.11
C LEU A 258 -17.39 15.53 6.50
N LYS A 259 -18.36 14.65 6.77
CA LYS A 259 -19.63 15.02 7.43
C LYS A 259 -19.39 15.39 8.89
N ASP A 260 -20.34 16.09 9.52
CA ASP A 260 -20.15 16.59 10.90
C ASP A 260 -20.02 15.44 11.93
N ASP A 261 -20.76 14.34 11.75
CA ASP A 261 -20.66 13.13 12.57
C ASP A 261 -19.71 12.06 11.96
N GLY A 262 -18.94 12.43 10.95
CA GLY A 262 -18.02 11.55 10.27
C GLY A 262 -16.69 11.40 10.99
N VAL A 263 -15.91 10.41 10.55
CA VAL A 263 -14.54 10.17 11.05
C VAL A 263 -13.56 9.97 9.88
N ILE A 264 -12.30 10.34 10.11
CA ILE A 264 -11.19 10.12 9.18
C ILE A 264 -10.20 9.17 9.83
N ALA A 265 -9.83 8.10 9.14
CA ALA A 265 -8.71 7.24 9.47
C ALA A 265 -7.48 7.73 8.67
N LEU A 266 -6.51 8.27 9.37
CA LEU A 266 -5.22 8.74 8.84
C LEU A 266 -4.18 7.66 9.10
N SER A 267 -3.51 7.15 8.08
CA SER A 267 -2.49 6.10 8.17
C SER A 267 -1.36 6.35 7.16
N GLY A 268 -0.34 5.47 7.11
CA GLY A 268 0.87 5.73 6.33
C GLY A 268 1.87 6.62 7.08
N ILE A 269 1.80 6.64 8.41
CA ILE A 269 2.55 7.54 9.27
C ILE A 269 3.59 6.74 10.05
N LEU A 270 4.87 6.92 9.78
CA LEU A 270 5.93 6.44 10.68
C LEU A 270 5.84 7.17 12.02
N GLU A 271 6.08 6.46 13.11
CA GLU A 271 6.05 7.06 14.45
C GLU A 271 7.01 8.25 14.58
N THR A 272 8.17 8.17 13.93
CA THR A 272 9.17 9.26 13.88
C THR A 272 8.67 10.53 13.16
N LYS A 273 7.60 10.42 12.36
CA LYS A 273 6.99 11.52 11.59
C LYS A 273 5.63 11.96 12.13
N LYS A 274 5.18 11.40 13.26
CA LYS A 274 3.86 11.68 13.84
C LYS A 274 3.60 13.16 14.12
N ASP A 275 4.64 13.91 14.52
CA ASP A 275 4.50 15.32 14.92
C ASP A 275 4.04 16.19 13.75
N VAL A 276 4.44 15.87 12.52
CA VAL A 276 3.99 16.57 11.30
C VAL A 276 2.47 16.45 11.13
N VAL A 277 1.93 15.23 11.32
CA VAL A 277 0.49 14.99 11.18
C VAL A 277 -0.29 15.57 12.36
N LEU A 278 0.25 15.46 13.58
CA LEU A 278 -0.37 16.07 14.77
C LEU A 278 -0.50 17.59 14.65
N GLU A 279 0.53 18.26 14.13
CA GLU A 279 0.47 19.71 13.84
C GLU A 279 -0.65 20.04 12.84
N SER A 280 -0.81 19.24 11.79
CA SER A 280 -1.87 19.46 10.80
C SER A 280 -3.26 19.20 11.38
N ILE A 281 -3.43 18.17 12.23
CA ILE A 281 -4.67 17.88 12.95
C ILE A 281 -5.07 19.09 13.80
N GLU A 282 -4.14 19.64 14.58
CA GLU A 282 -4.35 20.80 15.45
C GLU A 282 -4.71 22.05 14.63
N LYS A 283 -3.91 22.38 13.62
CA LYS A 283 -4.16 23.52 12.71
C LYS A 283 -5.55 23.51 12.07
N ASN A 284 -6.05 22.31 11.78
CA ASN A 284 -7.36 22.13 11.18
C ASN A 284 -8.49 21.98 12.21
N ASN A 285 -8.22 22.14 13.52
CA ASN A 285 -9.20 21.95 14.59
C ASN A 285 -9.95 20.62 14.46
N LEU A 286 -9.21 19.53 14.24
CA LEU A 286 -9.72 18.17 14.28
C LEU A 286 -9.43 17.57 15.67
N THR A 287 -10.32 16.71 16.13
CA THR A 287 -10.21 16.04 17.43
C THR A 287 -9.81 14.59 17.23
N ILE A 288 -8.70 14.16 17.87
CA ILE A 288 -8.29 12.76 17.87
C ILE A 288 -9.23 11.93 18.74
N LEU A 289 -9.87 10.96 18.17
CA LEU A 289 -10.75 10.00 18.86
C LEU A 289 -9.96 8.77 19.32
N LYS A 290 -9.06 8.29 18.45
CA LYS A 290 -8.29 7.07 18.67
C LYS A 290 -6.92 7.18 18.04
N THR A 291 -5.94 6.59 18.69
CA THR A 291 -4.61 6.32 18.16
C THR A 291 -4.42 4.81 18.14
N ASN A 292 -4.06 4.25 16.99
CA ASN A 292 -3.69 2.85 16.85
C ASN A 292 -2.20 2.77 16.47
N TYR A 293 -1.54 1.68 16.87
CA TYR A 293 -0.10 1.54 16.72
C TYR A 293 0.25 0.10 16.32
N MET A 294 1.08 -0.02 15.31
CA MET A 294 1.73 -1.27 14.89
C MET A 294 3.16 -0.89 14.48
N GLU A 295 4.11 -1.16 15.38
CA GLU A 295 5.50 -0.73 15.23
C GLU A 295 6.05 -1.01 13.83
N PRO A 296 6.63 -0.01 13.16
CA PRO A 296 6.84 1.38 13.59
C PRO A 296 5.76 2.38 13.14
N TRP A 297 4.59 1.89 12.72
CA TRP A 297 3.51 2.69 12.13
C TRP A 297 2.48 3.12 13.16
N ILE A 298 1.96 4.31 12.97
CA ILE A 298 0.89 4.89 13.79
C ILE A 298 -0.25 5.37 12.90
N SER A 299 -1.47 5.27 13.39
CA SER A 299 -2.64 5.85 12.75
C SER A 299 -3.48 6.64 13.73
N TYR A 300 -4.20 7.63 13.21
CA TYR A 300 -5.13 8.44 13.99
C TYR A 300 -6.53 8.34 13.42
N VAL A 301 -7.52 8.15 14.28
CA VAL A 301 -8.91 8.38 13.90
C VAL A 301 -9.31 9.74 14.45
N VAL A 302 -9.75 10.63 13.55
CA VAL A 302 -10.09 12.01 13.90
C VAL A 302 -11.50 12.38 13.46
N LYS A 303 -12.09 13.41 14.11
CA LYS A 303 -13.34 14.03 13.70
C LYS A 303 -13.25 15.56 13.74
N LYS A 304 -14.25 16.23 13.19
CA LYS A 304 -14.45 17.69 13.35
C LYS A 304 -14.64 18.12 14.80
#